data_15fd97268a5e5a7cfd00b17d6d2c6fe6
#
_entry.id   15fd97268a5e5a7cfd00b17d6d2c6fe6
#
_cell.length_a   1.000
_cell.length_b   1.000
_cell.length_c   1.000
_cell.angle_alpha   90.00
_cell.angle_beta   90.00
_cell.angle_gamma   90.00
#
_symmetry.space_group_name_H-M   'P 1'
#
loop_
_entity.id
_entity.type
_entity.pdbx_description
1 polymer ?
#
loop_
_entity_poly.entity_id
_entity_poly.type
_entity_poly.pdbx_seq_one_letter_code
_entity_poly.pdbx_strand_id
1 'polypeptide(L)'
;VIVLLVKSDFSKENTLVFVTSTFILVLAFAGVLFAGQKISEHMGKLNVEMNLKNEKINALSGYVNEVIASESWNQDIQLNGIQNYLMHKTVPFINIGKMFIDMAKKFGRLDQKMSLFLQILSGIIYSYIVLKAVCGSVSTGDVLMYAGAMVTMMSGIQKMLKLHMDINY
;
A
#
# COMPACT_ATOMS: atom_id res chain seq x y z
N VAL A 1 5.49 9.06 21.38
CA VAL A 1 6.89 9.49 21.15
C VAL A 1 7.16 10.84 21.79
N ILE A 2 6.37 11.90 21.51
CA ILE A 2 6.55 13.24 22.10
C ILE A 2 6.48 13.19 23.63
N VAL A 3 5.52 12.46 24.22
CA VAL A 3 5.37 12.30 25.67
C VAL A 3 6.58 11.58 26.28
N LEU A 4 7.14 10.62 25.58
CA LEU A 4 8.35 9.88 26.00
C LEU A 4 9.59 10.77 26.02
N LEU A 5 9.67 11.70 25.06
CA LEU A 5 10.74 12.70 24.96
C LEU A 5 10.69 13.71 26.13
N VAL A 6 9.49 14.10 26.57
CA VAL A 6 9.28 15.10 27.62
C VAL A 6 9.48 14.50 29.03
N LYS A 7 9.14 13.21 29.23
CA LYS A 7 9.20 12.57 30.56
C LYS A 7 10.62 12.09 30.98
N SER A 8 11.62 12.21 30.10
CA SER A 8 12.98 11.80 30.45
C SER A 8 13.65 12.88 31.29
N ASP A 9 13.93 12.57 32.56
CA ASP A 9 14.76 13.40 33.43
C ASP A 9 16.15 13.60 32.80
N PHE A 10 16.49 14.86 32.56
CA PHE A 10 17.78 15.26 32.04
C PHE A 10 18.88 15.10 33.11
N SER A 11 19.33 13.87 33.31
CA SER A 11 20.60 13.65 34.00
C SER A 11 21.73 14.03 33.05
N LYS A 12 22.62 14.93 33.48
CA LYS A 12 23.65 15.56 32.66
C LYS A 12 24.59 14.59 31.90
N GLU A 13 24.73 13.37 32.36
CA GLU A 13 25.65 12.37 31.78
C GLU A 13 25.10 11.66 30.54
N ASN A 14 23.78 11.64 30.36
CA ASN A 14 23.11 10.92 29.25
C ASN A 14 22.51 11.84 28.17
N THR A 15 22.71 13.14 28.24
CA THR A 15 22.08 14.12 27.32
C THR A 15 22.49 13.88 25.88
N LEU A 16 23.74 13.52 25.64
CA LEU A 16 24.28 13.27 24.29
C LEU A 16 23.66 12.01 23.67
N VAL A 17 23.57 10.92 24.45
CA VAL A 17 22.93 9.66 24.01
C VAL A 17 21.44 9.87 23.74
N PHE A 18 20.78 10.67 24.56
CA PHE A 18 19.39 11.02 24.39
C PHE A 18 19.15 11.82 23.10
N VAL A 19 19.90 12.87 22.85
CA VAL A 19 19.79 13.72 21.68
C VAL A 19 20.08 12.91 20.40
N THR A 20 21.15 12.11 20.39
CA THR A 20 21.51 11.28 19.24
C THR A 20 20.45 10.21 18.93
N SER A 21 19.93 9.52 19.95
CA SER A 21 18.89 8.50 19.76
C SER A 21 17.58 9.09 19.25
N THR A 22 17.20 10.28 19.72
CA THR A 22 16.02 11.01 19.26
C THR A 22 16.18 11.45 17.81
N PHE A 23 17.36 11.96 17.45
CA PHE A 23 17.67 12.38 16.09
C PHE A 23 17.59 11.22 15.10
N ILE A 24 18.17 10.06 15.46
CA ILE A 24 18.08 8.82 14.66
C ILE A 24 16.62 8.41 14.44
N LEU A 25 15.78 8.48 15.49
CA LEU A 25 14.38 8.12 15.43
C LEU A 25 13.59 9.05 14.49
N VAL A 26 13.83 10.36 14.55
CA VAL A 26 13.21 11.35 13.66
C VAL A 26 13.63 11.13 12.21
N LEU A 27 14.92 10.85 11.96
CA LEU A 27 15.42 10.54 10.62
C LEU A 27 14.80 9.24 10.06
N ALA A 28 14.71 8.20 10.89
CA ALA A 28 14.07 6.94 10.49
C ALA A 28 12.60 7.16 10.13
N PHE A 29 11.87 7.96 10.91
CA PHE A 29 10.48 8.29 10.65
C PHE A 29 10.31 9.08 9.35
N ALA A 30 11.12 10.11 9.13
CA ALA A 30 11.11 10.89 7.90
C ALA A 30 11.43 10.03 6.67
N GLY A 31 12.42 9.14 6.79
CA GLY A 31 12.78 8.18 5.73
C GLY A 31 11.65 7.25 5.34
N VAL A 32 10.92 6.71 6.34
CA VAL A 32 9.76 5.84 6.08
C VAL A 32 8.60 6.59 5.43
N LEU A 33 8.33 7.83 5.85
CA LEU A 33 7.29 8.64 5.22
C LEU A 33 7.63 8.94 3.75
N PHE A 34 8.87 9.32 3.46
CA PHE A 34 9.34 9.59 2.11
C PHE A 34 9.29 8.34 1.21
N ALA A 35 9.77 7.20 1.71
CA ALA A 35 9.69 5.93 0.99
C ALA A 35 8.23 5.51 0.77
N GLY A 36 7.38 5.69 1.77
CA GLY A 36 5.95 5.41 1.70
C GLY A 36 5.23 6.23 0.64
N GLN A 37 5.52 7.52 0.55
CA GLN A 37 4.97 8.39 -0.51
C GLN A 37 5.36 7.91 -1.91
N LYS A 38 6.63 7.59 -2.15
CA LYS A 38 7.07 7.05 -3.45
C LYS A 38 6.40 5.73 -3.82
N ILE A 39 6.22 4.84 -2.85
CA ILE A 39 5.52 3.58 -3.06
C ILE A 39 4.03 3.85 -3.38
N SER A 40 3.38 4.74 -2.63
CA SER A 40 2.00 5.15 -2.85
C SER A 40 1.78 5.76 -4.24
N GLU A 41 2.64 6.65 -4.70
CA GLU A 41 2.60 7.20 -6.06
C GLU A 41 2.71 6.10 -7.15
N HIS A 42 3.60 5.14 -6.92
CA HIS A 42 3.75 4.03 -7.87
C HIS A 42 2.53 3.12 -7.91
N MET A 43 1.92 2.86 -6.76
CA MET A 43 0.66 2.12 -6.65
C MET A 43 -0.49 2.87 -7.32
N GLY A 44 -0.57 4.19 -7.16
CA GLY A 44 -1.56 5.04 -7.83
C GLY A 44 -1.45 4.96 -9.36
N LYS A 45 -0.25 5.09 -9.91
CA LYS A 45 -0.02 4.93 -11.37
C LYS A 45 -0.44 3.56 -11.89
N LEU A 46 -0.14 2.50 -11.14
CA LEU A 46 -0.59 1.15 -11.49
C LEU A 46 -2.11 1.01 -11.44
N ASN A 47 -2.77 1.68 -10.49
CA ASN A 47 -4.22 1.68 -10.39
C ASN A 47 -4.87 2.35 -11.61
N VAL A 48 -4.36 3.52 -12.03
CA VAL A 48 -4.82 4.19 -13.25
C VAL A 48 -4.60 3.30 -14.49
N GLU A 49 -3.43 2.68 -14.62
CA GLU A 49 -3.15 1.76 -15.74
C GLU A 49 -4.14 0.58 -15.75
N MET A 50 -4.45 0.03 -14.59
CA MET A 50 -5.42 -1.05 -14.44
C MET A 50 -6.83 -0.60 -14.83
N ASN A 51 -7.25 0.58 -14.36
CA ASN A 51 -8.57 1.13 -14.65
C ASN A 51 -8.75 1.39 -16.15
N LEU A 52 -7.77 1.99 -16.81
CA LEU A 52 -7.80 2.24 -18.26
C LEU A 52 -7.86 0.94 -19.07
N LYS A 53 -7.15 -0.10 -18.65
CA LYS A 53 -7.22 -1.43 -19.28
C LYS A 53 -8.58 -2.07 -19.05
N ASN A 54 -9.11 -1.96 -17.84
CA ASN A 54 -10.40 -2.51 -17.47
C ASN A 54 -11.55 -1.84 -18.23
N GLU A 55 -11.49 -0.52 -18.40
CA GLU A 55 -12.45 0.25 -19.19
C GLU A 55 -12.52 -0.22 -20.66
N LYS A 56 -11.36 -0.38 -21.30
CA LYS A 56 -11.27 -0.92 -22.66
C LYS A 56 -11.85 -2.33 -22.77
N ILE A 57 -11.56 -3.17 -21.78
CA ILE A 57 -12.07 -4.55 -21.73
C ILE A 57 -13.58 -4.56 -21.55
N ASN A 58 -14.10 -3.73 -20.65
CA ASN A 58 -15.53 -3.62 -20.38
C ASN A 58 -16.29 -3.09 -21.60
N ALA A 59 -15.75 -2.07 -22.27
CA ALA A 59 -16.33 -1.54 -23.51
C ALA A 59 -16.42 -2.63 -24.61
N LEU A 60 -15.34 -3.39 -24.79
CA LEU A 60 -15.30 -4.46 -25.79
C LEU A 60 -16.21 -5.63 -25.39
N SER A 61 -16.24 -6.00 -24.10
CA SER A 61 -17.15 -7.02 -23.57
C SER A 61 -18.62 -6.63 -23.74
N GLY A 62 -18.94 -5.35 -23.48
CA GLY A 62 -20.29 -4.81 -23.71
C GLY A 62 -20.70 -4.94 -25.16
N TYR A 63 -19.85 -4.52 -26.09
CA TYR A 63 -20.10 -4.65 -27.52
C TYR A 63 -20.29 -6.11 -27.96
N VAL A 64 -19.42 -7.01 -27.54
CA VAL A 64 -19.53 -8.44 -27.88
C VAL A 64 -20.82 -9.05 -27.33
N ASN A 65 -21.18 -8.73 -26.08
CA ASN A 65 -22.42 -9.21 -25.49
C ASN A 65 -23.66 -8.67 -26.22
N GLU A 66 -23.65 -7.39 -26.61
CA GLU A 66 -24.73 -6.78 -27.38
C GLU A 66 -24.91 -7.46 -28.74
N VAL A 67 -23.81 -7.72 -29.44
CA VAL A 67 -23.82 -8.43 -30.73
C VAL A 67 -24.30 -9.86 -30.57
N ILE A 68 -23.87 -10.60 -29.55
CA ILE A 68 -24.28 -11.99 -29.34
C ILE A 68 -25.74 -12.09 -28.86
N ALA A 69 -26.20 -11.13 -28.03
CA ALA A 69 -27.56 -11.15 -27.50
C ALA A 69 -28.62 -10.66 -28.50
N SER A 70 -28.24 -9.96 -29.56
CA SER A 70 -29.20 -9.47 -30.55
C SER A 70 -29.62 -10.57 -31.52
N GLU A 71 -30.91 -10.80 -31.62
CA GLU A 71 -31.53 -11.85 -32.45
C GLU A 71 -31.23 -11.67 -33.94
N SER A 72 -31.13 -10.43 -34.41
CA SER A 72 -30.78 -10.06 -35.79
C SER A 72 -29.36 -10.46 -36.21
N TRP A 73 -28.39 -10.31 -35.29
CA TRP A 73 -26.99 -10.69 -35.55
C TRP A 73 -26.76 -12.19 -35.49
N ASN A 74 -27.57 -12.91 -34.71
CA ASN A 74 -27.39 -14.34 -34.54
C ASN A 74 -27.66 -15.12 -35.83
N GLN A 75 -28.63 -14.68 -36.67
CA GLN A 75 -28.87 -15.24 -37.98
C GLN A 75 -27.72 -14.93 -38.96
N ASP A 76 -27.23 -13.71 -38.99
CA ASP A 76 -26.11 -13.30 -39.84
C ASP A 76 -24.79 -13.99 -39.46
N ILE A 77 -24.54 -14.20 -38.17
CA ILE A 77 -23.36 -14.92 -37.69
C ILE A 77 -23.37 -16.38 -38.13
N GLN A 78 -24.54 -17.04 -38.10
CA GLN A 78 -24.67 -18.44 -38.52
C GLN A 78 -24.60 -18.56 -40.06
N LEU A 79 -25.22 -17.66 -40.80
CA LEU A 79 -25.25 -17.68 -42.24
C LEU A 79 -23.89 -17.37 -42.88
N ASN A 80 -23.13 -16.47 -42.31
CA ASN A 80 -21.86 -16.00 -42.90
C ASN A 80 -20.61 -16.66 -42.25
N GLY A 81 -20.78 -17.61 -41.34
CA GLY A 81 -19.65 -18.31 -40.70
C GLY A 81 -18.70 -17.42 -39.91
N ILE A 82 -19.17 -16.26 -39.46
CA ILE A 82 -18.38 -15.23 -38.75
C ILE A 82 -18.02 -15.68 -37.33
N GLN A 83 -18.51 -16.82 -36.89
CA GLN A 83 -18.27 -17.39 -35.58
C GLN A 83 -16.77 -17.47 -35.23
N ASN A 84 -15.95 -17.91 -36.19
CA ASN A 84 -14.49 -17.99 -36.01
C ASN A 84 -13.83 -16.62 -35.90
N TYR A 85 -14.34 -15.62 -36.61
CA TYR A 85 -13.84 -14.24 -36.52
C TYR A 85 -14.16 -13.63 -35.14
N LEU A 86 -15.39 -13.81 -34.66
CA LEU A 86 -15.80 -13.36 -33.32
C LEU A 86 -14.98 -14.05 -32.24
N MET A 87 -14.77 -15.35 -32.34
CA MET A 87 -13.92 -16.09 -31.43
C MET A 87 -12.48 -15.52 -31.41
N HIS A 88 -11.90 -15.25 -32.57
CA HIS A 88 -10.56 -14.62 -32.64
C HIS A 88 -10.52 -13.22 -32.03
N LYS A 89 -11.58 -12.46 -32.13
CA LYS A 89 -11.70 -11.14 -31.48
C LYS A 89 -11.91 -11.24 -29.97
N THR A 90 -12.52 -12.32 -29.48
CA THR A 90 -12.74 -12.57 -28.05
C THR A 90 -11.55 -13.24 -27.35
N VAL A 91 -10.62 -13.84 -28.09
CA VAL A 91 -9.39 -14.43 -27.54
C VAL A 91 -8.60 -13.47 -26.66
N PRO A 92 -8.46 -12.15 -26.94
CA PRO A 92 -7.83 -11.22 -26.00
C PRO A 92 -8.48 -11.21 -24.63
N PHE A 93 -9.79 -11.52 -24.50
CA PHE A 93 -10.48 -11.62 -23.20
C PHE A 93 -10.03 -12.81 -22.36
N ILE A 94 -9.56 -13.89 -22.98
CA ILE A 94 -9.03 -15.06 -22.25
C ILE A 94 -7.77 -14.67 -21.47
N ASN A 95 -7.03 -13.67 -21.94
CA ASN A 95 -5.84 -13.16 -21.26
C ASN A 95 -6.15 -12.16 -20.12
N ILE A 96 -7.42 -11.79 -19.89
CA ILE A 96 -7.83 -10.88 -18.80
C ILE A 96 -7.40 -11.45 -17.44
N GLY A 97 -7.65 -12.72 -17.19
CA GLY A 97 -7.26 -13.37 -15.95
C GLY A 97 -5.75 -13.27 -15.70
N LYS A 98 -4.93 -13.48 -16.73
CA LYS A 98 -3.47 -13.34 -16.64
C LYS A 98 -3.08 -11.88 -16.35
N MET A 99 -3.72 -10.92 -16.98
CA MET A 99 -3.48 -9.49 -16.73
C MET A 99 -3.81 -9.12 -15.27
N PHE A 100 -4.95 -9.57 -14.74
CA PHE A 100 -5.30 -9.33 -13.33
C PHE A 100 -4.32 -9.98 -12.37
N ILE A 101 -3.88 -11.21 -12.65
CA ILE A 101 -2.87 -11.91 -11.84
C ILE A 101 -1.54 -11.14 -11.85
N ASP A 102 -1.08 -10.66 -13.00
CA ASP A 102 0.18 -9.92 -13.11
C ASP A 102 0.09 -8.55 -12.40
N MET A 103 -1.05 -7.86 -12.48
CA MET A 103 -1.31 -6.64 -11.72
C MET A 103 -1.36 -6.92 -10.21
N ALA A 104 -2.09 -7.94 -9.77
CA ALA A 104 -2.16 -8.32 -8.36
C ALA A 104 -0.77 -8.65 -7.80
N LYS A 105 0.10 -9.32 -8.57
CA LYS A 105 1.49 -9.57 -8.17
C LYS A 105 2.30 -8.28 -8.03
N LYS A 106 2.11 -7.29 -8.93
CA LYS A 106 2.80 -6.00 -8.83
C LYS A 106 2.33 -5.23 -7.59
N PHE A 107 1.01 -5.15 -7.37
CA PHE A 107 0.45 -4.53 -6.16
C PHE A 107 0.94 -5.22 -4.88
N GLY A 108 0.88 -6.55 -4.84
CA GLY A 108 1.34 -7.33 -3.69
C GLY A 108 2.81 -7.09 -3.35
N ARG A 109 3.69 -6.97 -4.35
CA ARG A 109 5.12 -6.64 -4.12
C ARG A 109 5.31 -5.23 -3.54
N LEU A 110 4.52 -4.25 -3.97
CA LEU A 110 4.60 -2.89 -3.44
C LEU A 110 4.04 -2.83 -2.02
N ASP A 111 2.94 -3.52 -1.75
CA ASP A 111 2.35 -3.63 -0.42
C ASP A 111 3.29 -4.34 0.57
N GLN A 112 3.95 -5.41 0.13
CA GLN A 112 4.98 -6.07 0.93
C GLN A 112 6.14 -5.14 1.27
N LYS A 113 6.64 -4.34 0.31
CA LYS A 113 7.70 -3.35 0.57
C LYS A 113 7.23 -2.32 1.60
N MET A 114 6.01 -1.81 1.44
CA MET A 114 5.43 -0.85 2.37
C MET A 114 5.32 -1.43 3.78
N SER A 115 4.78 -2.65 3.91
CA SER A 115 4.68 -3.37 5.18
C SER A 115 6.04 -3.59 5.83
N LEU A 116 7.06 -3.94 5.06
CA LEU A 116 8.42 -4.15 5.54
C LEU A 116 9.03 -2.85 6.11
N PHE A 117 8.86 -1.72 5.42
CA PHE A 117 9.30 -0.43 5.94
C PHE A 117 8.64 -0.07 7.26
N LEU A 118 7.33 -0.29 7.38
CA LEU A 118 6.60 -0.05 8.61
C LEU A 118 7.03 -0.98 9.75
N GLN A 119 7.33 -2.25 9.46
CA GLN A 119 7.84 -3.20 10.44
C GLN A 119 9.23 -2.80 10.94
N ILE A 120 10.13 -2.35 10.06
CA ILE A 120 11.46 -1.86 10.45
C ILE A 120 11.31 -0.65 11.37
N LEU A 121 10.48 0.32 11.01
CA LEU A 121 10.21 1.48 11.85
C LEU A 121 9.64 1.06 13.22
N SER A 122 8.72 0.12 13.23
CA SER A 122 8.17 -0.49 14.44
C SER A 122 9.28 -1.06 15.34
N GLY A 123 10.17 -1.86 14.77
CA GLY A 123 11.30 -2.44 15.49
C GLY A 123 12.23 -1.38 16.11
N ILE A 124 12.54 -0.31 15.37
CA ILE A 124 13.37 0.80 15.86
C ILE A 124 12.70 1.48 17.06
N ILE A 125 11.41 1.77 16.98
CA ILE A 125 10.69 2.44 18.06
C ILE A 125 10.56 1.52 19.29
N TYR A 126 10.25 0.23 19.11
CA TYR A 126 10.22 -0.72 20.23
C TYR A 126 11.58 -0.84 20.91
N SER A 127 12.66 -0.96 20.15
CA SER A 127 14.02 -0.98 20.68
C SER A 127 14.33 0.27 21.50
N TYR A 128 13.91 1.45 21.02
CA TYR A 128 14.06 2.71 21.75
C TYR A 128 13.27 2.72 23.05
N ILE A 129 12.03 2.25 23.07
CA ILE A 129 11.19 2.18 24.27
C ILE A 129 11.83 1.24 25.31
N VAL A 130 12.28 0.05 24.87
CA VAL A 130 12.93 -0.94 25.75
C VAL A 130 14.22 -0.39 26.35
N LEU A 131 15.06 0.26 25.56
CA LEU A 131 16.29 0.90 26.04
C LEU A 131 15.98 1.95 27.14
N LYS A 132 14.94 2.77 26.94
CA LYS A 132 14.49 3.75 27.94
C LYS A 132 13.95 3.09 29.21
N ALA A 133 13.27 1.97 29.10
CA ALA A 133 12.79 1.21 30.25
C ALA A 133 13.96 0.60 31.04
N VAL A 134 14.95 0.02 30.35
CA VAL A 134 16.15 -0.55 31.00
C VAL A 134 16.97 0.52 31.70
N CYS A 135 17.06 1.73 31.15
CA CYS A 135 17.71 2.87 31.79
C CYS A 135 16.92 3.48 32.96
N GLY A 136 15.76 2.88 33.34
CA GLY A 136 14.94 3.35 34.43
C GLY A 136 14.15 4.64 34.21
N SER A 137 14.22 5.20 32.97
CA SER A 137 13.54 6.45 32.60
C SER A 137 12.04 6.26 32.33
N VAL A 138 11.57 5.03 32.20
CA VAL A 138 10.18 4.69 31.85
C VAL A 138 9.72 3.50 32.67
N SER A 139 8.51 3.57 33.25
CA SER A 139 7.95 2.45 34.00
C SER A 139 7.44 1.35 33.09
N THR A 140 7.33 0.11 33.60
CA THR A 140 6.80 -1.04 32.86
C THR A 140 5.37 -0.80 32.35
N GLY A 141 4.54 -0.07 33.09
CA GLY A 141 3.20 0.34 32.67
C GLY A 141 3.22 1.32 31.48
N ASP A 142 4.16 2.26 31.49
CA ASP A 142 4.34 3.21 30.39
C ASP A 142 4.77 2.50 29.09
N VAL A 143 5.57 1.42 29.17
CA VAL A 143 5.96 0.62 28.00
C VAL A 143 4.74 0.06 27.26
N LEU A 144 3.77 -0.50 27.99
CA LEU A 144 2.53 -1.02 27.42
C LEU A 144 1.69 0.09 26.77
N MET A 145 1.60 1.25 27.42
CA MET A 145 0.88 2.41 26.87
C MET A 145 1.51 2.92 25.57
N TYR A 146 2.84 3.01 25.53
CA TYR A 146 3.57 3.44 24.33
C TYR A 146 3.47 2.41 23.21
N ALA A 147 3.48 1.11 23.52
CA ALA A 147 3.26 0.06 22.54
C ALA A 147 1.87 0.18 21.88
N GLY A 148 0.81 0.42 22.65
CA GLY A 148 -0.54 0.64 22.12
C GLY A 148 -0.65 1.91 21.27
N ALA A 149 -0.08 3.02 21.72
CA ALA A 149 -0.05 4.27 20.98
C ALA A 149 0.70 4.11 19.64
N MET A 150 1.74 3.28 19.60
CA MET A 150 2.50 3.00 18.40
C MET A 150 1.69 2.24 17.35
N VAL A 151 0.95 1.20 17.75
CA VAL A 151 0.07 0.46 16.85
C VAL A 151 -0.95 1.41 16.21
N THR A 152 -1.52 2.32 17.00
CA THR A 152 -2.48 3.32 16.52
C THR A 152 -1.82 4.28 15.52
N MET A 153 -0.61 4.75 15.80
CA MET A 153 0.15 5.63 14.91
C MET A 153 0.46 4.96 13.58
N MET A 154 0.90 3.69 13.59
CA MET A 154 1.20 2.92 12.40
C MET A 154 -0.04 2.74 11.51
N SER A 155 -1.19 2.42 12.11
CA SER A 155 -2.45 2.32 11.37
C SER A 155 -2.87 3.65 10.77
N GLY A 156 -2.62 4.76 11.47
CA GLY A 156 -2.85 6.12 10.96
C GLY A 156 -1.99 6.44 9.73
N ILE A 157 -0.70 6.12 9.78
CA ILE A 157 0.22 6.31 8.64
C ILE A 157 -0.25 5.50 7.42
N GLN A 158 -0.60 4.23 7.60
CA GLN A 158 -1.12 3.40 6.51
C GLN A 158 -2.37 3.99 5.88
N LYS A 159 -3.32 4.48 6.69
CA LYS A 159 -4.53 5.13 6.20
C LYS A 159 -4.22 6.42 5.42
N MET A 160 -3.31 7.26 5.94
CA MET A 160 -2.90 8.49 5.24
C MET A 160 -2.27 8.20 3.88
N LEU A 161 -1.38 7.20 3.80
CA LEU A 161 -0.74 6.83 2.54
C LEU A 161 -1.74 6.26 1.53
N LYS A 162 -2.73 5.50 2.01
CA LYS A 162 -3.82 5.00 1.18
C LYS A 162 -4.71 6.14 0.66
N LEU A 163 -5.12 7.07 1.53
CA LEU A 163 -5.88 8.25 1.13
C LEU A 163 -5.13 9.12 0.12
N HIS A 164 -3.82 9.29 0.29
CA HIS A 164 -3.00 10.01 -0.68
C HIS A 164 -3.02 9.36 -2.06
N MET A 165 -3.03 8.05 -2.13
CA MET A 165 -3.19 7.30 -3.38
C MET A 165 -4.58 7.53 -4.00
N ASP A 166 -5.64 7.47 -3.20
CA ASP A 166 -7.03 7.58 -3.68
C ASP A 166 -7.39 8.99 -4.17
N ILE A 167 -6.74 10.05 -3.62
CA ILE A 167 -7.00 11.45 -3.99
C ILE A 167 -6.23 11.87 -5.25
N ASN A 168 -5.02 11.38 -5.44
CA ASN A 168 -4.15 11.84 -6.53
C ASN A 168 -4.29 11.01 -7.82
N TYR A 169 -5.04 9.93 -7.81
CA TYR A 169 -5.22 9.01 -8.93
C TYR A 169 -6.65 8.48 -9.03
#